data_b87a8b38af75cdd1123db807a9abfd4d
#
_entry.id   b87a8b38af75cdd1123db807a9abfd4d
#
_cell.length_a   1.000
_cell.length_b   1.000
_cell.length_c   1.000
_cell.angle_alpha   90.00
_cell.angle_beta   90.00
_cell.angle_gamma   90.00
#
_symmetry.space_group_name_H-M   'P 1'
#
loop_
_entity.id
_entity.type
_entity.pdbx_description
1 polymer ?
#
loop_
_entity_poly.entity_id
_entity_poly.type
_entity_poly.pdbx_seq_one_letter_code
_entity_poly.pdbx_strand_id
1 'polypeptide(L)'
;VEYKDAGVDREQGYEIVDRIREASRSTHDDRVLNEVGSFGALYRLGNYRDPVLVSGTDGVGTKLHLAAAHDALEGVGIDCVAMCVNDILCHGAEPLFFLDYLAYADLSAAQ
;
A
#
# COMPACT_ATOMS: atom_id res chain seq x y z
N VAL A 1 -21.43 22.66 4.21
CA VAL A 1 -20.32 21.84 4.74
C VAL A 1 -19.68 21.23 3.52
N GLU A 2 -18.49 21.66 3.20
CA GLU A 2 -17.70 21.07 2.13
C GLU A 2 -16.88 19.88 2.66
N TYR A 3 -16.47 18.97 1.79
CA TYR A 3 -15.64 17.83 2.19
C TYR A 3 -14.36 18.26 2.90
N LYS A 4 -13.79 19.40 2.51
CA LYS A 4 -12.61 20.01 3.12
C LYS A 4 -12.83 20.40 4.60
N ASP A 5 -14.04 20.87 4.94
CA ASP A 5 -14.40 21.21 6.32
C ASP A 5 -14.48 19.97 7.23
N ALA A 6 -14.64 18.80 6.62
CA ALA A 6 -14.67 17.49 7.29
C ALA A 6 -13.30 16.78 7.30
N GLY A 7 -12.22 17.47 6.92
CA GLY A 7 -10.86 16.90 6.87
C GLY A 7 -10.55 16.11 5.61
N VAL A 8 -11.43 16.17 4.58
CA VAL A 8 -11.22 15.45 3.31
C VAL A 8 -10.83 16.45 2.22
N ASP A 9 -9.53 16.64 2.01
CA ASP A 9 -9.01 17.42 0.88
C ASP A 9 -8.79 16.51 -0.34
N ARG A 10 -9.69 16.59 -1.30
CA ARG A 10 -9.65 15.77 -2.52
C ARG A 10 -8.50 16.13 -3.44
N GLU A 11 -8.11 17.40 -3.50
CA GLU A 11 -7.02 17.88 -4.35
C GLU A 11 -5.68 17.37 -3.83
N GLN A 12 -5.46 17.44 -2.52
CA GLN A 12 -4.31 16.84 -1.86
C GLN A 12 -4.26 15.31 -2.06
N GLY A 13 -5.41 14.64 -1.99
CA GLY A 13 -5.50 13.21 -2.27
C GLY A 13 -5.02 12.85 -3.69
N TYR A 14 -5.43 13.62 -4.69
CA TYR A 14 -4.97 13.41 -6.07
C TYR A 14 -3.46 13.69 -6.24
N GLU A 15 -2.94 14.74 -5.62
CA GLU A 15 -1.50 15.04 -5.66
C GLU A 15 -0.68 13.89 -5.06
N ILE A 16 -1.11 13.32 -3.95
CA ILE A 16 -0.45 12.18 -3.33
C ILE A 16 -0.48 10.96 -4.24
N VAL A 17 -1.64 10.65 -4.83
CA VAL A 17 -1.76 9.53 -5.79
C VAL A 17 -0.81 9.72 -6.97
N ASP A 18 -0.65 10.95 -7.47
CA ASP A 18 0.28 11.22 -8.58
C ASP A 18 1.74 11.02 -8.18
N ARG A 19 2.13 11.42 -6.97
CA ARG A 19 3.49 11.21 -6.45
C ARG A 19 3.83 9.73 -6.27
N ILE A 20 2.93 8.95 -5.69
CA ILE A 20 3.19 7.52 -5.46
C ILE A 20 3.09 6.68 -6.74
N ARG A 21 2.41 7.18 -7.77
CA ARG A 21 2.22 6.43 -9.03
C ARG A 21 3.55 6.06 -9.70
N GLU A 22 4.50 6.97 -9.75
CA GLU A 22 5.82 6.70 -10.33
C GLU A 22 6.61 5.68 -9.50
N ALA A 23 6.62 5.84 -8.18
CA ALA A 23 7.26 4.89 -7.27
C ALA A 23 6.62 3.50 -7.38
N SER A 24 5.28 3.43 -7.40
CA SER A 24 4.55 2.19 -7.57
C SER A 24 4.86 1.50 -8.91
N ARG A 25 4.91 2.26 -10.01
CA ARG A 25 5.28 1.72 -11.33
C ARG A 25 6.65 1.04 -11.34
N SER A 26 7.61 1.53 -10.56
CA SER A 26 8.94 0.93 -10.48
C SER A 26 8.94 -0.50 -9.91
N THR A 27 7.87 -0.89 -9.21
CA THR A 27 7.69 -2.23 -8.63
C THR A 27 6.85 -3.17 -9.52
N HIS A 28 6.23 -2.64 -10.59
CA HIS A 28 5.35 -3.40 -11.46
C HIS A 28 6.13 -4.23 -12.48
N ASP A 29 5.64 -5.42 -12.73
CA ASP A 29 6.02 -6.25 -13.88
C ASP A 29 4.85 -6.36 -14.88
N ASP A 30 5.01 -7.15 -15.92
CA ASP A 30 4.00 -7.35 -16.98
C ASP A 30 2.74 -8.10 -16.51
N ARG A 31 2.71 -8.58 -15.29
CA ARG A 31 1.54 -9.20 -14.65
C ARG A 31 0.60 -8.18 -14.02
N VAL A 32 1.07 -6.97 -13.72
CA VAL A 32 0.22 -5.86 -13.25
C VAL A 32 -0.47 -5.23 -14.44
N LEU A 33 -1.80 -5.30 -14.50
CA LEU A 33 -2.58 -4.94 -15.69
C LEU A 33 -3.20 -3.54 -15.63
N ASN A 34 -3.15 -2.88 -14.48
CA ASN A 34 -3.66 -1.52 -14.32
C ASN A 34 -2.79 -0.71 -13.36
N GLU A 35 -2.98 0.60 -13.37
CA GLU A 35 -2.20 1.54 -12.57
C GLU A 35 -2.89 1.87 -11.25
N VAL A 36 -2.11 2.47 -10.33
CA VAL A 36 -2.61 3.10 -9.10
C VAL A 36 -3.64 4.18 -9.43
N GLY A 37 -4.74 4.17 -8.69
CA GLY A 37 -5.88 5.07 -8.88
C GLY A 37 -7.11 4.39 -9.51
N SER A 38 -6.99 3.13 -9.92
CA SER A 38 -8.14 2.30 -10.33
C SER A 38 -8.94 1.83 -9.11
N PHE A 39 -10.21 1.44 -9.33
CA PHE A 39 -11.06 0.92 -8.24
C PHE A 39 -10.66 -0.45 -7.69
N GLY A 40 -9.77 -1.15 -8.37
CA GLY A 40 -9.23 -2.43 -7.93
C GLY A 40 -7.95 -2.75 -8.67
N ALA A 41 -7.13 -3.62 -8.11
CA ALA A 41 -5.92 -4.11 -8.73
C ALA A 41 -6.22 -5.30 -9.64
N LEU A 42 -5.65 -5.28 -10.84
CA LEU A 42 -5.72 -6.38 -11.79
C LEU A 42 -4.34 -7.01 -11.94
N TYR A 43 -4.24 -8.27 -11.58
CA TYR A 43 -3.00 -9.03 -11.63
C TYR A 43 -3.18 -10.35 -12.36
N ARG A 44 -2.27 -10.64 -13.30
CA ARG A 44 -2.26 -11.90 -14.04
C ARG A 44 -1.48 -12.95 -13.27
N LEU A 45 -2.17 -14.00 -12.82
CA LEU A 45 -1.55 -15.08 -12.04
C LEU A 45 -0.45 -15.86 -12.79
N GLY A 46 -0.48 -15.86 -14.11
CA GLY A 46 0.47 -16.65 -14.88
C GLY A 46 0.08 -18.13 -15.02
N ASN A 47 1.05 -18.98 -15.32
CA ASN A 47 0.84 -20.39 -15.70
C ASN A 47 1.06 -21.34 -14.52
N TYR A 48 0.40 -21.11 -13.39
CA TYR A 48 0.40 -22.05 -12.29
C TYR A 48 -0.53 -23.23 -12.59
N ARG A 49 -0.11 -24.43 -12.21
CA ARG A 49 -0.96 -25.62 -12.25
C ARG A 49 -1.65 -25.76 -10.89
N ASP A 50 -2.97 -25.62 -10.88
CA ASP A 50 -3.80 -25.72 -9.69
C ASP A 50 -3.39 -24.72 -8.59
N PRO A 51 -3.46 -23.40 -8.87
CA PRO A 51 -2.98 -22.38 -7.95
C PRO A 51 -3.86 -22.26 -6.72
N VAL A 52 -3.22 -22.13 -5.56
CA VAL A 52 -3.87 -21.73 -4.31
C VAL A 52 -3.39 -20.32 -3.96
N LEU A 53 -4.30 -19.38 -3.78
CA LEU A 53 -3.97 -18.03 -3.34
C LEU A 53 -3.91 -17.99 -1.81
N VAL A 54 -2.77 -17.52 -1.30
CA VAL A 54 -2.60 -17.16 0.11
C VAL A 54 -2.64 -15.63 0.20
N SER A 55 -3.52 -15.11 1.03
CA SER A 55 -3.62 -13.66 1.26
C SER A 55 -3.47 -13.36 2.74
N GLY A 56 -2.67 -12.36 3.05
CA GLY A 56 -2.49 -11.81 4.39
C GLY A 56 -2.75 -10.30 4.36
N THR A 57 -3.17 -9.75 5.47
CA THR A 57 -3.30 -8.32 5.68
C THR A 57 -2.93 -8.00 7.12
N ASP A 58 -2.04 -7.05 7.29
CA ASP A 58 -1.60 -6.60 8.61
C ASP A 58 -1.28 -5.10 8.58
N GLY A 59 -1.21 -4.49 9.74
CA GLY A 59 -0.81 -3.10 9.92
C GLY A 59 0.52 -2.99 10.64
N VAL A 60 1.14 -1.82 10.58
CA VAL A 60 2.44 -1.57 11.26
C VAL A 60 2.34 -1.50 12.78
N GLY A 61 1.14 -1.58 13.33
CA GLY A 61 0.89 -1.61 14.76
C GLY A 61 1.18 -0.28 15.47
N THR A 62 1.30 -0.34 16.80
CA THR A 62 1.48 0.84 17.67
C THR A 62 2.82 1.55 17.50
N LYS A 63 3.81 0.93 16.85
CA LYS A 63 5.08 1.59 16.51
C LYS A 63 4.90 2.86 15.68
N LEU A 64 3.79 2.95 14.93
CA LEU A 64 3.46 4.15 14.15
C LEU A 64 3.34 5.41 14.99
N HIS A 65 2.78 5.30 16.21
CA HIS A 65 2.70 6.43 17.13
C HIS A 65 4.08 6.92 17.56
N LEU A 66 5.01 5.97 17.81
CA LEU A 66 6.38 6.32 18.18
C LEU A 66 7.14 6.93 17.00
N ALA A 67 7.00 6.35 15.82
CA ALA A 67 7.62 6.85 14.60
C ALA A 67 7.15 8.28 14.27
N ALA A 68 5.85 8.54 14.36
CA ALA A 68 5.28 9.87 14.15
C ALA A 68 5.77 10.89 15.22
N ALA A 69 5.85 10.48 16.49
CA ALA A 69 6.31 11.35 17.57
C ALA A 69 7.79 11.77 17.42
N HIS A 70 8.58 10.99 16.71
CA HIS A 70 10.02 11.22 16.49
C HIS A 70 10.37 11.59 15.04
N ASP A 71 9.38 11.86 14.20
CA ASP A 71 9.55 12.16 12.76
C ASP A 71 10.43 11.10 12.03
N ALA A 72 10.18 9.82 12.33
CA ALA A 72 10.97 8.68 11.87
C ALA A 72 10.10 7.70 11.05
N LEU A 73 9.39 8.21 10.03
CA LEU A 73 8.43 7.44 9.24
C LEU A 73 9.06 6.65 8.08
N GLU A 74 10.33 6.90 7.73
CA GLU A 74 11.00 6.32 6.54
C GLU A 74 10.97 4.78 6.49
N GLY A 75 11.03 4.10 7.65
CA GLY A 75 11.01 2.64 7.73
C GLY A 75 9.61 2.00 7.73
N VAL A 76 8.55 2.80 7.94
CA VAL A 76 7.20 2.28 8.18
C VAL A 76 6.65 1.54 6.96
N GLY A 77 6.92 2.03 5.76
CA GLY A 77 6.49 1.36 4.52
C GLY A 77 7.17 0.00 4.32
N ILE A 78 8.46 -0.09 4.64
CA ILE A 78 9.21 -1.36 4.60
C ILE A 78 8.62 -2.36 5.59
N ASP A 79 8.35 -1.91 6.82
CA ASP A 79 7.74 -2.73 7.86
C ASP A 79 6.37 -3.26 7.43
N CYS A 80 5.55 -2.41 6.83
CA CYS A 80 4.21 -2.76 6.38
C CYS A 80 4.24 -3.92 5.37
N VAL A 81 5.09 -3.83 4.37
CA VAL A 81 5.29 -4.90 3.37
C VAL A 81 5.87 -6.14 4.03
N ALA A 82 6.90 -5.99 4.87
CA ALA A 82 7.58 -7.12 5.50
C ALA A 82 6.66 -7.93 6.42
N MET A 83 5.77 -7.28 7.18
CA MET A 83 4.82 -7.97 8.05
C MET A 83 3.88 -8.86 7.23
N CYS A 84 3.28 -8.34 6.17
CA CYS A 84 2.40 -9.12 5.30
C CYS A 84 3.14 -10.23 4.55
N VAL A 85 4.35 -9.98 4.07
CA VAL A 85 5.17 -10.97 3.37
C VAL A 85 5.57 -12.12 4.31
N ASN A 86 5.97 -11.81 5.54
CA ASN A 86 6.35 -12.84 6.51
C ASN A 86 5.21 -13.80 6.81
N ASP A 87 3.97 -13.30 6.92
CA ASP A 87 2.81 -14.13 7.17
C ASP A 87 2.54 -15.12 6.04
N ILE A 88 2.58 -14.68 4.78
CA ILE A 88 2.37 -15.58 3.66
C ILE A 88 3.53 -16.56 3.46
N LEU A 89 4.75 -16.16 3.79
CA LEU A 89 5.93 -17.05 3.74
C LEU A 89 5.82 -18.23 4.71
N CYS A 90 5.13 -18.07 5.84
CA CYS A 90 4.85 -19.16 6.77
C CYS A 90 4.04 -20.31 6.12
N HIS A 91 3.34 -20.02 5.05
CA HIS A 91 2.61 -20.99 4.24
C HIS A 91 3.41 -21.49 3.02
N GLY A 92 4.66 -21.05 2.86
CA GLY A 92 5.47 -21.34 1.69
C GLY A 92 5.02 -20.66 0.41
N ALA A 93 4.24 -19.58 0.53
CA ALA A 93 3.73 -18.83 -0.60
C ALA A 93 4.76 -17.84 -1.16
N GLU A 94 4.70 -17.61 -2.47
CA GLU A 94 5.47 -16.59 -3.18
C GLU A 94 4.72 -15.25 -3.13
N PRO A 95 5.36 -14.13 -2.72
CA PRO A 95 4.73 -12.81 -2.83
C PRO A 95 4.50 -12.44 -4.29
N LEU A 96 3.28 -12.09 -4.65
CA LEU A 96 2.91 -11.73 -6.02
C LEU A 96 2.63 -10.24 -6.17
N PHE A 97 1.86 -9.66 -5.28
CA PHE A 97 1.52 -8.25 -5.27
C PHE A 97 1.16 -7.80 -3.85
N PHE A 98 1.20 -6.50 -3.63
CA PHE A 98 0.83 -5.86 -2.39
C PHE A 98 -0.29 -4.84 -2.63
N LEU A 99 -1.26 -4.81 -1.73
CA LEU A 99 -2.31 -3.79 -1.73
C LEU A 99 -2.13 -2.92 -0.49
N ASP A 100 -2.01 -1.62 -0.71
CA ASP A 100 -1.80 -0.66 0.35
C ASP A 100 -3.06 0.14 0.65
N TYR A 101 -3.29 0.40 1.93
CA TYR A 101 -4.35 1.29 2.41
C TYR A 101 -3.78 2.25 3.44
N LEU A 102 -3.84 3.54 3.12
CA LEU A 102 -3.39 4.62 3.99
C LEU A 102 -4.59 5.40 4.54
N ALA A 103 -4.68 5.50 5.87
CA ALA A 103 -5.68 6.31 6.54
C ALA A 103 -5.01 7.43 7.34
N TYR A 104 -5.39 8.66 7.05
CA TYR A 104 -4.87 9.85 7.72
C TYR A 104 -6.00 10.68 8.30
N ALA A 105 -5.75 11.29 9.46
CA ALA A 105 -6.63 12.32 10.02
C ALA A 105 -6.39 13.68 9.34
N ASP A 106 -5.12 13.96 9.01
CA ASP A 106 -4.71 15.17 8.29
C ASP A 106 -3.63 14.76 7.27
N LEU A 107 -3.97 14.88 6.00
CA LEU A 107 -3.13 14.38 4.92
C LEU A 107 -2.14 15.46 4.49
N SER A 108 -0.86 15.16 4.53
CA SER A 108 0.20 16.03 4.05
C SER A 108 1.04 15.33 2.99
N ALA A 109 1.21 15.98 1.84
CA ALA A 109 2.04 15.47 0.76
C ALA A 109 3.56 15.45 1.08
N ALA A 110 3.94 16.02 2.23
CA ALA A 110 5.33 16.03 2.70
C ALA A 110 5.68 14.83 3.60
N GLN A 111 4.69 14.09 4.03
CA GLN A 111 4.82 12.87 4.83
C GLN A 111 4.70 11.62 3.95
#